data_0dfc13172f2892515d241a5dcebff0c4
#
_entry.id   0dfc13172f2892515d241a5dcebff0c4
#
_cell.length_a   1.000
_cell.length_b   1.000
_cell.length_c   1.000
_cell.angle_alpha   90.00
_cell.angle_beta   90.00
_cell.angle_gamma   90.00
#
_symmetry.space_group_name_H-M   'P 1'
#
loop_
_entity.id
_entity.type
_entity.pdbx_description
1 polymer ?
#
loop_
_entity_poly.entity_id
_entity_poly.type
_entity_poly.pdbx_seq_one_letter_code
_entity_poly.pdbx_strand_id
1 'polypeptide(L)'
;LDQAINRILAEDLLSPIDVPAADNSAMDGFAFNGDCLSSKDDIVTLKVVGTAYAGKPYEGSIGKTECIKIMTGAVLPDGLNTVVPQELCNVSNQNISFDTPPLSFGHNRRKQGEDLRKSSPAVLRGARVTPAVMGLLASLGLSSVQVTRRLKVAYFSTGDEIMNLGDAPREGAVYDSNKYTLLGLLKNLGCNLMDMGVVSDQPAHLETAFKEAAHIADVVITTGGVSGGDADYTKAMFNKLGNVEFWKIAMRP
;
A
#
# COMPACT_ATOMS: atom_id res chain seq x y z
N LEU A 1 -10.29 -5.21 -0.66
CA LEU A 1 -9.14 -4.30 -0.57
C LEU A 1 -9.24 -3.38 0.66
N ASP A 2 -10.42 -2.89 1.02
CA ASP A 2 -10.65 -1.94 2.14
C ASP A 2 -10.08 -2.44 3.48
N GLN A 3 -10.12 -3.76 3.73
CA GLN A 3 -9.57 -4.37 4.94
C GLN A 3 -8.04 -4.58 4.90
N ALA A 4 -7.40 -4.28 3.77
CA ALA A 4 -5.97 -4.49 3.60
C ALA A 4 -5.11 -3.34 4.15
N ILE A 5 -5.70 -2.18 4.42
CA ILE A 5 -4.96 -1.02 4.94
C ILE A 5 -4.15 -1.37 6.20
N ASN A 6 -2.90 -0.94 6.23
CA ASN A 6 -1.93 -1.22 7.28
C ASN A 6 -1.58 -2.72 7.49
N ARG A 7 -2.02 -3.61 6.58
CA ARG A 7 -1.61 -5.03 6.58
C ARG A 7 -0.29 -5.19 5.81
N ILE A 8 0.33 -6.33 5.99
CA ILE A 8 1.57 -6.69 5.29
C ILE A 8 1.24 -7.70 4.20
N LEU A 9 1.71 -7.47 2.99
CA LEU A 9 1.50 -8.38 1.87
C LEU A 9 2.18 -9.74 2.13
N ALA A 10 1.45 -10.81 1.84
CA ALA A 10 1.90 -12.18 2.02
C ALA A 10 2.65 -12.75 0.80
N GLU A 11 2.52 -12.11 -0.35
CA GLU A 11 3.11 -12.51 -1.63
C GLU A 11 3.49 -11.30 -2.48
N ASP A 12 4.33 -11.51 -3.51
CA ASP A 12 4.60 -10.50 -4.51
C ASP A 12 3.37 -10.30 -5.39
N LEU A 13 3.00 -9.05 -5.60
CA LEU A 13 1.90 -8.70 -6.48
C LEU A 13 2.45 -8.29 -7.84
N LEU A 14 2.11 -9.07 -8.85
CA LEU A 14 2.45 -8.79 -10.23
C LEU A 14 1.33 -7.98 -10.89
N SER A 15 1.69 -7.05 -11.76
CA SER A 15 0.70 -6.29 -12.51
C SER A 15 -0.09 -7.20 -13.46
N PRO A 16 -1.43 -7.24 -13.39
CA PRO A 16 -2.24 -8.00 -14.32
C PRO A 16 -2.36 -7.34 -15.70
N ILE A 17 -2.00 -6.06 -15.81
CA ILE A 17 -2.13 -5.23 -17.00
C ILE A 17 -0.87 -4.41 -17.23
N ASP A 18 -0.70 -3.88 -18.44
CA ASP A 18 0.24 -2.79 -18.71
C ASP A 18 -0.34 -1.46 -18.17
N VAL A 19 0.52 -0.56 -17.71
CA VAL A 19 0.13 0.79 -17.29
C VAL A 19 1.03 1.80 -18.02
N PRO A 20 0.45 2.64 -18.88
CA PRO A 20 -0.93 2.60 -19.37
C PRO A 20 -1.24 1.34 -20.20
N ALA A 21 -2.51 0.98 -20.32
CA ALA A 21 -2.95 -0.25 -21.00
C ALA A 21 -2.80 -0.22 -22.53
N ALA A 22 -2.65 0.98 -23.10
CA ALA A 22 -2.39 1.24 -24.52
C ALA A 22 -1.64 2.56 -24.66
N ASP A 23 -1.05 2.79 -25.82
CA ASP A 23 -0.50 4.10 -26.16
C ASP A 23 -1.57 5.16 -26.05
N ASN A 24 -1.29 6.25 -25.32
CA ASN A 24 -2.27 7.31 -25.12
C ASN A 24 -1.64 8.69 -25.16
N SER A 25 -2.48 9.73 -25.22
CA SER A 25 -2.01 11.11 -25.25
C SER A 25 -1.66 11.61 -23.84
N ALA A 26 -0.50 12.25 -23.72
CA ALA A 26 -0.10 12.97 -22.51
C ALA A 26 -0.74 14.38 -22.43
N MET A 27 -1.29 14.91 -23.52
CA MET A 27 -1.78 16.29 -23.65
C MET A 27 -3.11 16.33 -24.38
N ASP A 28 -3.88 17.40 -24.19
CA ASP A 28 -4.98 17.76 -25.06
C ASP A 28 -4.40 18.38 -26.34
N GLY A 29 -4.79 17.88 -27.49
CA GLY A 29 -4.18 18.33 -28.73
C GLY A 29 -4.67 17.58 -29.95
N PHE A 30 -3.76 17.36 -30.89
CA PHE A 30 -4.05 16.66 -32.15
C PHE A 30 -3.02 15.55 -32.36
N ALA A 31 -3.53 14.32 -32.51
CA ALA A 31 -2.71 13.16 -32.79
C ALA A 31 -2.56 12.97 -34.32
N PHE A 32 -1.34 12.65 -34.74
CA PHE A 32 -0.99 12.46 -36.15
C PHE A 32 0.19 11.47 -36.29
N ASN A 33 0.47 11.10 -37.57
CA ASN A 33 1.68 10.31 -37.83
C ASN A 33 2.89 11.24 -37.91
N GLY A 34 3.81 11.11 -36.92
CA GLY A 34 5.00 11.94 -36.78
C GLY A 34 6.04 11.79 -37.90
N ASP A 35 5.89 10.83 -38.82
CA ASP A 35 6.79 10.71 -39.99
C ASP A 35 6.73 11.99 -40.88
N CYS A 36 5.63 12.72 -40.83
CA CYS A 36 5.53 14.01 -41.56
C CYS A 36 6.47 15.10 -41.05
N LEU A 37 6.97 14.99 -39.82
CA LEU A 37 7.94 15.93 -39.22
C LEU A 37 9.35 15.82 -39.86
N SER A 38 9.62 14.78 -40.62
CA SER A 38 10.89 14.59 -41.34
C SER A 38 10.94 15.38 -42.66
N SER A 39 9.84 15.98 -43.10
CA SER A 39 9.85 16.90 -44.25
C SER A 39 10.59 18.20 -43.86
N LYS A 40 11.23 18.84 -44.87
CA LYS A 40 11.97 20.11 -44.67
C LYS A 40 11.05 21.31 -44.47
N ASP A 41 9.74 21.07 -44.36
CA ASP A 41 8.76 22.14 -44.21
C ASP A 41 8.71 22.61 -42.77
N ASP A 42 8.82 23.91 -42.54
CA ASP A 42 8.78 24.49 -41.18
C ASP A 42 7.34 24.45 -40.60
N ILE A 43 6.31 24.30 -41.45
CA ILE A 43 4.90 24.29 -41.07
C ILE A 43 4.24 23.02 -41.61
N VAL A 44 3.58 22.28 -40.71
CA VAL A 44 2.73 21.13 -41.06
C VAL A 44 1.27 21.54 -41.02
N THR A 45 0.51 21.17 -42.07
CA THR A 45 -0.94 21.37 -42.15
C THR A 45 -1.63 20.01 -42.26
N LEU A 46 -2.60 19.74 -41.37
CA LEU A 46 -3.35 18.46 -41.32
C LEU A 46 -4.86 18.73 -41.24
N LYS A 47 -5.64 17.82 -41.84
CA LYS A 47 -7.12 17.86 -41.78
C LYS A 47 -7.59 17.08 -40.55
N VAL A 48 -8.45 17.66 -39.72
CA VAL A 48 -9.07 17.03 -38.57
C VAL A 48 -10.26 16.18 -39.02
N VAL A 49 -10.19 14.85 -38.81
CA VAL A 49 -11.22 13.90 -39.26
C VAL A 49 -12.07 13.34 -38.13
N GLY A 50 -11.73 13.62 -36.90
CA GLY A 50 -12.47 13.12 -35.76
C GLY A 50 -11.91 13.56 -34.42
N THR A 51 -12.48 12.98 -33.36
CA THR A 51 -12.05 13.24 -31.97
C THR A 51 -12.02 11.95 -31.17
N ALA A 52 -10.94 11.74 -30.41
CA ALA A 52 -10.81 10.67 -29.40
C ALA A 52 -10.92 11.25 -28.00
N TYR A 53 -11.70 10.60 -27.14
CA TYR A 53 -11.85 10.94 -25.74
C TYR A 53 -11.30 9.80 -24.85
N ALA A 54 -10.90 10.12 -23.63
CA ALA A 54 -10.58 9.11 -22.64
C ALA A 54 -11.79 8.19 -22.44
N GLY A 55 -11.55 6.86 -22.51
CA GLY A 55 -12.60 5.84 -22.42
C GLY A 55 -13.47 5.68 -23.68
N LYS A 56 -13.24 6.49 -24.74
CA LYS A 56 -13.96 6.39 -26.03
C LYS A 56 -12.96 6.53 -27.17
N PRO A 57 -12.30 5.45 -27.60
CA PRO A 57 -11.36 5.43 -28.72
C PRO A 57 -12.01 5.87 -30.02
N TYR A 58 -11.21 6.42 -30.95
CA TYR A 58 -11.65 6.73 -32.30
C TYR A 58 -11.54 5.47 -33.18
N GLU A 59 -12.60 5.13 -33.88
CA GLU A 59 -12.69 3.90 -34.70
C GLU A 59 -12.58 4.17 -36.22
N GLY A 60 -12.40 5.43 -36.64
CA GLY A 60 -12.31 5.78 -38.06
C GLY A 60 -10.91 5.52 -38.64
N SER A 61 -10.83 5.42 -39.98
CA SER A 61 -9.55 5.41 -40.69
C SER A 61 -8.98 6.84 -40.80
N ILE A 62 -7.64 6.93 -40.74
CA ILE A 62 -6.92 8.21 -40.74
C ILE A 62 -5.88 8.17 -41.87
N GLY A 63 -5.95 9.14 -42.78
CA GLY A 63 -4.99 9.23 -43.88
C GLY A 63 -3.68 9.93 -43.47
N LYS A 64 -2.68 9.90 -44.36
CA LYS A 64 -1.35 10.46 -44.10
C LYS A 64 -1.33 11.97 -43.84
N THR A 65 -2.29 12.71 -44.37
CA THR A 65 -2.44 14.18 -44.22
C THR A 65 -3.58 14.54 -43.26
N GLU A 66 -4.00 13.57 -42.45
CA GLU A 66 -5.10 13.72 -41.51
C GLU A 66 -4.63 13.56 -40.08
N CYS A 67 -5.38 14.13 -39.16
CA CYS A 67 -5.18 14.03 -37.72
C CYS A 67 -6.52 13.90 -37.00
N ILE A 68 -6.51 13.57 -35.75
CA ILE A 68 -7.68 13.62 -34.89
C ILE A 68 -7.42 14.56 -33.71
N LYS A 69 -8.45 15.24 -33.26
CA LYS A 69 -8.44 15.90 -31.97
C LYS A 69 -8.39 14.81 -30.88
N ILE A 70 -7.49 14.94 -29.91
CA ILE A 70 -7.31 13.94 -28.87
C ILE A 70 -7.23 14.61 -27.50
N MET A 71 -7.87 14.00 -26.50
CA MET A 71 -7.83 14.45 -25.12
C MET A 71 -6.80 13.63 -24.34
N THR A 72 -6.26 14.24 -23.30
CA THR A 72 -5.32 13.59 -22.34
C THR A 72 -5.88 12.25 -21.86
N GLY A 73 -5.07 11.20 -21.93
CA GLY A 73 -5.45 9.84 -21.56
C GLY A 73 -6.27 9.08 -22.62
N ALA A 74 -6.66 9.72 -23.73
CA ALA A 74 -7.31 9.02 -24.82
C ALA A 74 -6.33 8.14 -25.59
N VAL A 75 -6.76 6.94 -25.99
CA VAL A 75 -5.95 5.97 -26.75
C VAL A 75 -5.61 6.57 -28.13
N LEU A 76 -4.32 6.49 -28.52
CA LEU A 76 -3.89 6.82 -29.86
C LEU A 76 -4.38 5.73 -30.82
N PRO A 77 -5.09 6.11 -31.92
CA PRO A 77 -5.41 5.18 -32.97
C PRO A 77 -4.17 4.61 -33.67
N ASP A 78 -4.32 3.42 -34.23
CA ASP A 78 -3.27 2.76 -35.00
C ASP A 78 -2.71 3.68 -36.11
N GLY A 79 -1.38 3.69 -36.23
CA GLY A 79 -0.67 4.52 -37.20
C GLY A 79 -0.39 5.96 -36.76
N LEU A 80 -0.98 6.42 -35.65
CA LEU A 80 -0.65 7.71 -35.03
C LEU A 80 0.32 7.49 -33.86
N ASN A 81 1.28 8.39 -33.74
CA ASN A 81 2.36 8.20 -32.76
C ASN A 81 2.87 9.49 -32.12
N THR A 82 2.34 10.64 -32.53
CA THR A 82 2.79 11.96 -32.10
C THR A 82 1.59 12.83 -31.82
N VAL A 83 1.66 13.66 -30.77
CA VAL A 83 0.60 14.60 -30.40
C VAL A 83 1.19 16.01 -30.34
N VAL A 84 0.59 16.94 -31.09
CA VAL A 84 0.84 18.36 -30.92
C VAL A 84 -0.16 18.95 -29.94
N PRO A 85 0.29 19.68 -28.88
CA PRO A 85 -0.60 20.37 -27.95
C PRO A 85 -1.49 21.39 -28.72
N GLN A 86 -2.74 21.50 -28.33
CA GLN A 86 -3.69 22.39 -29.00
C GLN A 86 -3.26 23.87 -28.96
N GLU A 87 -2.49 24.26 -27.93
CA GLU A 87 -1.96 25.61 -27.73
C GLU A 87 -0.93 26.01 -28.81
N LEU A 88 -0.32 25.02 -29.45
CA LEU A 88 0.67 25.23 -30.52
C LEU A 88 0.04 25.19 -31.90
N CYS A 89 -1.28 25.03 -32.03
CA CYS A 89 -1.97 24.87 -33.28
C CYS A 89 -2.78 26.10 -33.64
N ASN A 90 -2.68 26.51 -34.90
CA ASN A 90 -3.63 27.40 -35.53
C ASN A 90 -4.75 26.55 -36.14
N VAL A 91 -5.97 26.71 -35.64
CA VAL A 91 -7.13 25.93 -36.10
C VAL A 91 -7.96 26.81 -37.05
N SER A 92 -8.19 26.35 -38.30
CA SER A 92 -9.03 27.04 -39.28
C SER A 92 -9.96 26.04 -39.98
N ASN A 93 -11.25 26.19 -39.79
CA ASN A 93 -12.28 25.24 -40.27
C ASN A 93 -12.01 23.80 -39.74
N GLN A 94 -11.72 22.86 -40.64
CA GLN A 94 -11.40 21.48 -40.35
C GLN A 94 -9.90 21.18 -40.45
N ASN A 95 -9.05 22.19 -40.50
CA ASN A 95 -7.60 22.03 -40.61
C ASN A 95 -6.90 22.60 -39.37
N ILE A 96 -5.76 22.03 -39.06
CA ILE A 96 -4.80 22.61 -38.14
C ILE A 96 -3.50 22.90 -38.88
N SER A 97 -2.76 23.91 -38.42
CA SER A 97 -1.38 24.14 -38.83
C SER A 97 -0.52 24.43 -37.59
N PHE A 98 0.71 23.98 -37.60
CA PHE A 98 1.66 24.18 -36.50
C PHE A 98 3.10 24.18 -37.02
N ASP A 99 4.00 24.83 -36.29
CA ASP A 99 5.43 24.85 -36.58
C ASP A 99 6.05 23.52 -36.18
N THR A 100 6.96 22.96 -37.01
CA THR A 100 7.62 21.66 -36.71
C THR A 100 8.58 21.70 -35.54
N PRO A 101 9.45 22.72 -35.36
CA PRO A 101 10.12 22.89 -34.11
C PRO A 101 9.19 23.45 -33.01
N PRO A 102 9.22 22.94 -31.77
CA PRO A 102 10.12 21.96 -31.19
C PRO A 102 9.63 20.51 -31.17
N LEU A 103 8.70 20.12 -32.03
CA LEU A 103 8.12 18.76 -32.03
C LEU A 103 9.07 17.74 -32.66
N SER A 104 9.05 16.52 -32.13
CA SER A 104 9.75 15.37 -32.64
C SER A 104 8.84 14.15 -32.69
N PHE A 105 9.23 13.13 -33.44
CA PHE A 105 8.52 11.86 -33.54
C PHE A 105 8.30 11.24 -32.13
N GLY A 106 7.08 10.85 -31.86
CA GLY A 106 6.70 10.25 -30.58
C GLY A 106 6.45 11.25 -29.44
N HIS A 107 6.52 12.56 -29.71
CA HIS A 107 6.29 13.59 -28.69
C HIS A 107 4.86 13.51 -28.13
N ASN A 108 4.73 13.71 -26.80
CA ASN A 108 3.46 13.69 -26.05
C ASN A 108 2.65 12.38 -26.18
N ARG A 109 3.31 11.28 -26.58
CA ARG A 109 2.77 9.93 -26.54
C ARG A 109 3.27 9.22 -25.32
N ARG A 110 2.38 8.71 -24.50
CA ARG A 110 2.67 7.77 -23.45
C ARG A 110 2.59 6.35 -24.01
N LYS A 111 3.66 5.57 -23.84
CA LYS A 111 3.73 4.22 -24.40
C LYS A 111 3.04 3.22 -23.49
N GLN A 112 2.41 2.23 -24.08
CA GLN A 112 1.87 1.09 -23.36
C GLN A 112 2.95 0.48 -22.43
N GLY A 113 2.61 0.30 -21.16
CA GLY A 113 3.47 -0.32 -20.16
C GLY A 113 4.70 0.50 -19.77
N GLU A 114 4.75 1.81 -20.06
CA GLU A 114 5.92 2.64 -19.71
C GLU A 114 6.09 2.83 -18.20
N ASP A 115 5.00 2.87 -17.42
CA ASP A 115 5.06 2.99 -15.97
C ASP A 115 5.21 1.60 -15.33
N LEU A 116 4.41 0.62 -15.81
CA LEU A 116 4.41 -0.73 -15.26
C LEU A 116 3.98 -1.73 -16.34
N ARG A 117 4.81 -2.74 -16.58
CA ARG A 117 4.50 -3.80 -17.55
C ARG A 117 3.68 -4.91 -16.90
N LYS A 118 2.80 -5.49 -17.68
CA LYS A 118 2.09 -6.72 -17.30
C LYS A 118 3.08 -7.80 -16.85
N SER A 119 2.75 -8.50 -15.77
CA SER A 119 3.56 -9.54 -15.13
C SER A 119 4.86 -9.06 -14.48
N SER A 120 5.13 -7.75 -14.44
CA SER A 120 6.22 -7.23 -13.61
C SER A 120 5.77 -6.99 -12.17
N PRO A 121 6.69 -7.05 -11.19
CA PRO A 121 6.36 -6.78 -9.79
C PRO A 121 5.84 -5.35 -9.60
N ALA A 122 4.62 -5.22 -9.09
CA ALA A 122 4.02 -3.94 -8.72
C ALA A 122 4.28 -3.60 -7.25
N VAL A 123 4.15 -4.59 -6.36
CA VAL A 123 4.45 -4.45 -4.92
C VAL A 123 5.00 -5.77 -4.41
N LEU A 124 6.08 -5.72 -3.64
CA LEU A 124 6.74 -6.92 -3.14
C LEU A 124 6.11 -7.44 -1.84
N ARG A 125 6.25 -8.74 -1.60
CA ARG A 125 5.97 -9.39 -0.32
C ARG A 125 6.65 -8.65 0.82
N GLY A 126 5.97 -8.55 1.96
CA GLY A 126 6.48 -7.85 3.14
C GLY A 126 6.22 -6.35 3.13
N ALA A 127 5.78 -5.77 2.01
CA ALA A 127 5.39 -4.37 1.96
C ALA A 127 4.12 -4.12 2.79
N ARG A 128 4.10 -2.97 3.48
CA ARG A 128 2.92 -2.49 4.19
C ARG A 128 1.96 -1.84 3.20
N VAL A 129 0.71 -2.22 3.25
CA VAL A 129 -0.36 -1.60 2.45
C VAL A 129 -0.68 -0.22 3.01
N THR A 130 -0.06 0.79 2.44
CA THR A 130 -0.33 2.21 2.71
C THR A 130 -1.48 2.71 1.84
N PRO A 131 -2.03 3.92 2.06
CA PRO A 131 -3.01 4.52 1.15
C PRO A 131 -2.51 4.60 -0.30
N ALA A 132 -1.23 4.93 -0.52
CA ALA A 132 -0.63 4.97 -1.86
C ALA A 132 -0.60 3.58 -2.52
N VAL A 133 -0.21 2.55 -1.76
CA VAL A 133 -0.24 1.14 -2.24
C VAL A 133 -1.68 0.72 -2.56
N MET A 134 -2.66 1.07 -1.73
CA MET A 134 -4.07 0.79 -2.04
C MET A 134 -4.52 1.45 -3.35
N GLY A 135 -4.15 2.70 -3.57
CA GLY A 135 -4.44 3.42 -4.81
C GLY A 135 -3.83 2.72 -6.03
N LEU A 136 -2.56 2.31 -5.93
CA LEU A 136 -1.90 1.53 -6.97
C LEU A 136 -2.62 0.20 -7.23
N LEU A 137 -2.94 -0.57 -6.20
CA LEU A 137 -3.62 -1.86 -6.34
C LEU A 137 -5.01 -1.69 -6.99
N ALA A 138 -5.74 -0.64 -6.61
CA ALA A 138 -7.02 -0.31 -7.21
C ALA A 138 -6.88 0.09 -8.69
N SER A 139 -5.85 0.86 -9.06
CA SER A 139 -5.58 1.24 -10.46
C SER A 139 -5.22 0.04 -11.34
N LEU A 140 -4.70 -1.03 -10.75
CA LEU A 140 -4.44 -2.30 -11.41
C LEU A 140 -5.68 -3.21 -11.50
N GLY A 141 -6.84 -2.78 -10.97
CA GLY A 141 -8.07 -3.56 -10.97
C GLY A 141 -8.10 -4.70 -9.94
N LEU A 142 -7.20 -4.70 -8.95
CA LEU A 142 -7.14 -5.73 -7.92
C LEU A 142 -8.19 -5.45 -6.83
N SER A 143 -9.18 -6.32 -6.71
CA SER A 143 -10.24 -6.21 -5.69
C SER A 143 -9.85 -6.82 -4.35
N SER A 144 -8.89 -7.74 -4.33
CA SER A 144 -8.41 -8.45 -3.13
C SER A 144 -6.92 -8.72 -3.23
N VAL A 145 -6.27 -8.86 -2.08
CA VAL A 145 -4.85 -9.19 -1.94
C VAL A 145 -4.62 -10.12 -0.75
N GLN A 146 -3.61 -10.97 -0.85
CA GLN A 146 -3.20 -11.82 0.27
C GLN A 146 -2.35 -11.02 1.25
N VAL A 147 -2.74 -11.06 2.51
CA VAL A 147 -2.01 -10.37 3.58
C VAL A 147 -1.68 -11.34 4.71
N THR A 148 -0.57 -11.09 5.40
CA THR A 148 -0.22 -11.87 6.60
C THR A 148 -1.29 -11.69 7.66
N ARG A 149 -1.62 -12.74 8.41
CA ARG A 149 -2.57 -12.61 9.54
C ARG A 149 -2.02 -11.70 10.63
N ARG A 150 -2.89 -11.10 11.41
CA ARG A 150 -2.49 -10.33 12.58
C ARG A 150 -1.92 -11.26 13.64
N LEU A 151 -0.84 -10.83 14.33
CA LEU A 151 -0.33 -11.54 15.48
C LEU A 151 -1.36 -11.55 16.60
N LYS A 152 -1.53 -12.70 17.23
CA LYS A 152 -2.26 -12.86 18.48
C LYS A 152 -1.30 -12.66 19.63
N VAL A 153 -1.57 -11.71 20.50
CA VAL A 153 -0.74 -11.39 21.65
C VAL A 153 -1.55 -11.63 22.91
N ALA A 154 -1.18 -12.64 23.71
CA ALA A 154 -1.75 -12.82 25.02
C ALA A 154 -1.06 -11.90 26.03
N TYR A 155 -1.84 -11.27 26.89
CA TYR A 155 -1.36 -10.39 27.94
C TYR A 155 -1.99 -10.78 29.27
N PHE A 156 -1.19 -10.83 30.31
CA PHE A 156 -1.66 -10.84 31.68
C PHE A 156 -0.73 -10.06 32.60
N SER A 157 -1.29 -9.45 33.63
CA SER A 157 -0.52 -8.85 34.72
C SER A 157 -0.33 -9.87 35.84
N THR A 158 0.78 -9.79 36.56
CA THR A 158 0.97 -10.56 37.77
C THR A 158 1.33 -9.65 38.93
N GLY A 159 0.79 -9.95 40.10
CA GLY A 159 0.95 -9.17 41.30
C GLY A 159 -0.35 -9.11 42.11
N ASP A 160 -0.29 -9.49 43.40
CA ASP A 160 -1.45 -9.43 44.29
C ASP A 160 -1.88 -7.99 44.60
N GLU A 161 -0.99 -7.02 44.33
CA GLU A 161 -1.27 -5.58 44.42
C GLU A 161 -2.07 -5.02 43.25
N ILE A 162 -2.15 -5.75 42.11
CA ILE A 162 -2.76 -5.23 40.89
C ILE A 162 -4.29 -5.27 40.97
N MET A 163 -4.92 -4.13 40.64
CA MET A 163 -6.39 -3.99 40.57
C MET A 163 -6.85 -3.67 39.15
N ASN A 164 -8.05 -4.12 38.82
CA ASN A 164 -8.72 -3.74 37.60
C ASN A 164 -9.32 -2.34 37.70
N LEU A 165 -9.54 -1.69 36.55
CA LEU A 165 -10.30 -0.42 36.52
C LEU A 165 -11.74 -0.66 36.95
N GLY A 166 -12.24 0.19 37.85
CA GLY A 166 -13.59 0.11 38.41
C GLY A 166 -13.63 -0.60 39.76
N ASP A 167 -12.58 -1.30 40.18
CA ASP A 167 -12.50 -1.84 41.56
C ASP A 167 -12.38 -0.71 42.57
N ALA A 168 -12.92 -0.91 43.77
CA ALA A 168 -12.78 0.02 44.87
C ALA A 168 -11.29 0.12 45.30
N PRO A 169 -10.75 1.33 45.54
CA PRO A 169 -9.36 1.50 45.98
C PRO A 169 -9.07 0.65 47.24
N ARG A 170 -7.95 -0.03 47.24
CA ARG A 170 -7.45 -0.87 48.34
C ARG A 170 -6.07 -0.37 48.73
N GLU A 171 -5.81 -0.29 50.06
CA GLU A 171 -4.50 0.14 50.57
C GLU A 171 -3.39 -0.80 50.06
N GLY A 172 -2.28 -0.21 49.61
CA GLY A 172 -1.15 -0.95 49.05
C GLY A 172 -1.35 -1.50 47.65
N ALA A 173 -2.52 -1.31 47.01
CA ALA A 173 -2.79 -1.77 45.65
C ALA A 173 -2.71 -0.64 44.62
N VAL A 174 -2.48 -1.00 43.34
CA VAL A 174 -2.35 -0.10 42.22
C VAL A 174 -3.20 -0.58 41.04
N TYR A 175 -3.74 0.35 40.27
CA TYR A 175 -4.46 0.01 39.06
C TYR A 175 -3.51 -0.42 37.93
N ASP A 176 -3.93 -1.40 37.15
CA ASP A 176 -3.16 -1.92 35.99
C ASP A 176 -3.09 -0.90 34.85
N SER A 177 -2.17 0.06 34.96
CA SER A 177 -1.92 1.04 33.90
C SER A 177 -1.14 0.44 32.72
N ASN A 178 -0.28 -0.57 32.97
CA ASN A 178 0.54 -1.21 31.96
C ASN A 178 -0.31 -1.90 30.89
N LYS A 179 -1.40 -2.55 31.30
CA LYS A 179 -2.38 -3.15 30.40
C LYS A 179 -2.86 -2.17 29.33
N TYR A 180 -3.25 -0.97 29.74
CA TYR A 180 -3.83 0.03 28.83
C TYR A 180 -2.76 0.67 27.94
N THR A 181 -1.54 0.85 28.46
CA THR A 181 -0.40 1.29 27.65
C THR A 181 -0.09 0.27 26.54
N LEU A 182 0.04 -1.02 26.91
CA LEU A 182 0.29 -2.10 25.97
C LEU A 182 -0.87 -2.29 24.97
N LEU A 183 -2.10 -2.21 25.44
CA LEU A 183 -3.28 -2.25 24.56
C LEU A 183 -3.22 -1.19 23.47
N GLY A 184 -2.87 0.06 23.82
CA GLY A 184 -2.70 1.16 22.86
C GLY A 184 -1.59 0.88 21.85
N LEU A 185 -0.41 0.45 22.32
CA LEU A 185 0.74 0.13 21.47
C LEU A 185 0.43 -1.02 20.52
N LEU A 186 -0.14 -2.11 21.01
CA LEU A 186 -0.45 -3.31 20.22
C LEU A 186 -1.57 -3.06 19.20
N LYS A 187 -2.56 -2.22 19.52
CA LYS A 187 -3.57 -1.78 18.55
C LYS A 187 -2.94 -0.97 17.41
N ASN A 188 -2.02 -0.06 17.73
CA ASN A 188 -1.30 0.72 16.71
C ASN A 188 -0.43 -0.16 15.80
N LEU A 189 0.13 -1.24 16.34
CA LEU A 189 0.86 -2.25 15.58
C LEU A 189 -0.06 -3.21 14.80
N GLY A 190 -1.37 -3.11 14.99
CA GLY A 190 -2.35 -3.96 14.33
C GLY A 190 -2.41 -5.39 14.86
N CYS A 191 -1.95 -5.65 16.09
CA CYS A 191 -2.04 -6.95 16.74
C CYS A 191 -3.44 -7.21 17.31
N ASN A 192 -3.79 -8.49 17.46
CA ASN A 192 -4.97 -8.93 18.20
C ASN A 192 -4.55 -9.22 19.65
N LEU A 193 -4.95 -8.36 20.58
CA LEU A 193 -4.69 -8.56 22.00
C LEU A 193 -5.73 -9.49 22.61
N MET A 194 -5.26 -10.49 23.36
CA MET A 194 -6.03 -11.42 24.19
C MET A 194 -5.69 -11.12 25.64
N ASP A 195 -6.62 -10.45 26.31
CA ASP A 195 -6.49 -10.06 27.72
C ASP A 195 -6.88 -11.24 28.61
N MET A 196 -5.92 -11.76 29.38
CA MET A 196 -6.09 -12.86 30.32
C MET A 196 -6.26 -12.38 31.78
N GLY A 197 -6.31 -11.05 32.00
CA GLY A 197 -6.55 -10.44 33.30
C GLY A 197 -5.33 -10.41 34.21
N VAL A 198 -5.61 -10.43 35.52
CA VAL A 198 -4.58 -10.41 36.58
C VAL A 198 -4.43 -11.81 37.13
N VAL A 199 -3.20 -12.29 37.14
CA VAL A 199 -2.83 -13.64 37.65
C VAL A 199 -2.12 -13.46 39.01
N SER A 200 -2.51 -14.20 40.02
CA SER A 200 -1.84 -14.15 41.31
C SER A 200 -0.41 -14.69 41.25
N ASP A 201 0.47 -14.23 42.16
CA ASP A 201 1.89 -14.59 42.21
C ASP A 201 2.15 -16.03 42.75
N GLN A 202 1.16 -16.92 42.57
CA GLN A 202 1.33 -18.34 42.93
C GLN A 202 1.90 -19.12 41.75
N PRO A 203 2.96 -19.97 41.98
CA PRO A 203 3.63 -20.72 40.91
C PRO A 203 2.68 -21.57 40.04
N ALA A 204 1.66 -22.21 40.62
CA ALA A 204 0.70 -23.04 39.91
C ALA A 204 -0.21 -22.22 38.99
N HIS A 205 -0.61 -21.03 39.43
CA HIS A 205 -1.46 -20.14 38.61
C HIS A 205 -0.66 -19.51 37.45
N LEU A 206 0.59 -19.11 37.71
CA LEU A 206 1.50 -18.61 36.67
C LEU A 206 1.80 -19.67 35.63
N GLU A 207 2.08 -20.92 36.05
CA GLU A 207 2.33 -22.04 35.12
C GLU A 207 1.11 -22.28 34.21
N THR A 208 -0.08 -22.28 34.79
CA THR A 208 -1.32 -22.44 34.03
C THR A 208 -1.54 -21.30 33.03
N ALA A 209 -1.36 -20.06 33.48
CA ALA A 209 -1.51 -18.89 32.64
C ALA A 209 -0.52 -18.87 31.45
N PHE A 210 0.76 -19.19 31.70
CA PHE A 210 1.76 -19.28 30.63
C PHE A 210 1.44 -20.38 29.63
N LYS A 211 1.03 -21.57 30.07
CA LYS A 211 0.64 -22.68 29.18
C LYS A 211 -0.58 -22.32 28.32
N GLU A 212 -1.56 -21.73 28.95
CA GLU A 212 -2.77 -21.26 28.20
C GLU A 212 -2.42 -20.19 27.20
N ALA A 213 -1.68 -19.15 27.61
CA ALA A 213 -1.20 -18.08 26.75
C ALA A 213 -0.41 -18.61 25.53
N ALA A 214 0.53 -19.55 25.78
CA ALA A 214 1.32 -20.16 24.71
C ALA A 214 0.51 -21.01 23.74
N HIS A 215 -0.63 -21.57 24.19
CA HIS A 215 -1.52 -22.35 23.34
C HIS A 215 -2.39 -21.47 22.41
N ILE A 216 -2.79 -20.28 22.86
CA ILE A 216 -3.78 -19.44 22.15
C ILE A 216 -3.14 -18.29 21.37
N ALA A 217 -1.89 -17.92 21.65
CA ALA A 217 -1.23 -16.75 21.10
C ALA A 217 0.13 -17.05 20.44
N ASP A 218 0.58 -16.13 19.60
CA ASP A 218 1.90 -16.16 18.96
C ASP A 218 2.97 -15.51 19.84
N VAL A 219 2.55 -14.58 20.71
CA VAL A 219 3.39 -13.81 21.61
C VAL A 219 2.69 -13.72 22.96
N VAL A 220 3.45 -13.87 24.02
CA VAL A 220 2.98 -13.65 25.39
C VAL A 220 3.73 -12.48 25.98
N ILE A 221 3.00 -11.52 26.53
CA ILE A 221 3.53 -10.36 27.26
C ILE A 221 2.95 -10.41 28.67
N THR A 222 3.81 -10.32 29.67
CA THR A 222 3.40 -10.21 31.06
C THR A 222 4.06 -9.00 31.72
N THR A 223 3.36 -8.37 32.66
CA THR A 223 3.89 -7.32 33.52
C THR A 223 3.80 -7.74 35.00
N GLY A 224 4.74 -7.27 35.78
CA GLY A 224 4.91 -7.69 37.20
C GLY A 224 5.80 -8.91 37.34
N GLY A 225 6.06 -9.34 38.58
CA GLY A 225 6.82 -10.54 38.93
C GLY A 225 8.28 -10.60 38.47
N VAL A 226 8.92 -9.45 38.16
CA VAL A 226 10.30 -9.40 37.63
C VAL A 226 11.27 -8.57 38.47
N SER A 227 10.91 -8.28 39.71
CA SER A 227 11.68 -7.38 40.59
C SER A 227 12.93 -7.97 41.22
N GLY A 228 13.19 -9.28 41.06
CA GLY A 228 14.36 -9.97 41.60
C GLY A 228 14.27 -10.24 43.12
N GLY A 229 13.08 -10.17 43.71
CA GLY A 229 12.81 -10.60 45.08
C GLY A 229 12.62 -12.09 45.20
N ASP A 230 12.49 -12.59 46.45
CA ASP A 230 12.30 -14.01 46.75
C ASP A 230 11.07 -14.66 46.13
N ALA A 231 10.12 -13.80 45.64
CA ALA A 231 8.87 -14.20 44.96
C ALA A 231 8.93 -14.07 43.42
N ASP A 232 10.12 -14.03 42.80
CA ASP A 232 10.25 -13.94 41.33
C ASP A 232 10.04 -15.29 40.65
N TYR A 233 8.80 -15.75 40.68
CA TYR A 233 8.41 -17.01 40.06
C TYR A 233 8.34 -16.92 38.51
N THR A 234 8.23 -15.75 37.95
CA THR A 234 8.12 -15.53 36.48
C THR A 234 9.37 -16.06 35.77
N LYS A 235 10.57 -15.74 36.28
CA LYS A 235 11.83 -16.26 35.73
C LYS A 235 11.95 -17.77 35.83
N ALA A 236 11.54 -18.33 36.95
CA ALA A 236 11.55 -19.79 37.17
C ALA A 236 10.60 -20.48 36.16
N MET A 237 9.44 -19.89 35.87
CA MET A 237 8.49 -20.40 34.88
C MET A 237 9.02 -20.32 33.45
N PHE A 238 9.66 -19.23 33.07
CA PHE A 238 10.29 -19.13 31.73
C PHE A 238 11.37 -20.22 31.56
N ASN A 239 12.22 -20.44 32.53
CA ASN A 239 13.24 -21.51 32.49
C ASN A 239 12.63 -22.91 32.46
N LYS A 240 11.46 -23.10 33.09
CA LYS A 240 10.77 -24.40 33.14
C LYS A 240 10.03 -24.70 31.83
N LEU A 241 9.40 -23.70 31.22
CA LEU A 241 8.49 -23.86 30.10
C LEU A 241 9.12 -23.57 28.74
N GLY A 242 10.29 -22.94 28.70
CA GLY A 242 10.96 -22.55 27.50
C GLY A 242 12.46 -22.36 27.65
N ASN A 243 13.05 -21.62 26.71
CA ASN A 243 14.46 -21.23 26.70
C ASN A 243 14.58 -19.71 26.88
N VAL A 244 15.40 -19.27 27.85
CA VAL A 244 15.61 -17.84 28.12
C VAL A 244 16.89 -17.39 27.43
N GLU A 245 16.80 -16.64 26.36
CA GLU A 245 17.96 -16.13 25.60
C GLU A 245 18.61 -14.92 26.30
N PHE A 246 17.80 -14.02 26.85
CA PHE A 246 18.28 -12.91 27.69
C PHE A 246 17.23 -12.52 28.74
N TRP A 247 17.68 -11.94 29.86
CA TRP A 247 16.79 -11.60 30.97
C TRP A 247 16.65 -10.10 31.22
N LYS A 248 17.70 -9.34 31.00
CA LYS A 248 17.72 -7.89 31.31
C LYS A 248 18.17 -7.07 30.12
N ILE A 249 17.52 -5.95 29.94
CA ILE A 249 17.94 -4.88 29.03
C ILE A 249 18.43 -3.72 29.90
N ALA A 250 19.59 -3.13 29.57
CA ALA A 250 20.17 -1.99 30.28
C ALA A 250 19.43 -0.68 29.94
N MET A 251 18.16 -0.60 30.34
CA MET A 251 17.29 0.54 30.14
C MET A 251 16.64 0.93 31.47
N ARG A 252 16.57 2.21 31.73
CA ARG A 252 15.82 2.75 32.89
C ARG A 252 14.53 3.38 32.38
N PRO A 253 13.43 3.31 33.16
CA PRO A 253 12.21 4.02 32.87
C PRO A 253 12.44 5.52 32.82
#